data_7c5a17556730d681bf8fed722e1647d3
#
_entry.id   7c5a17556730d681bf8fed722e1647d3
#
_cell.length_a   1.000
_cell.length_b   1.000
_cell.length_c   1.000
_cell.angle_alpha   90.00
_cell.angle_beta   90.00
_cell.angle_gamma   90.00
#
_symmetry.space_group_name_H-M   'P 1'
#
loop_
_entity.id
_entity.type
_entity.pdbx_description
1 polymer ?
#
loop_
_entity_poly.entity_id
_entity_poly.type
_entity_poly.pdbx_seq_one_letter_code
_entity_poly.pdbx_strand_id
1 'polypeptide(L)'
;MKLTKIIEFKNNKQLTFNNNIIDYIPKYVYIPLFDNNEKYVSTLQINDYVQMGQVVAKGNKTNTLIHSSISGIVTSIDKKMYINSGLKVNCIEIKNDYNNNSIIENKNCIYEKNEIIKRIENSGIIGMGGAGFPTAQKYKNKTFSTLIVNGCECEPFITCDYRLMLEQTIKLINGIHYVLKAIEG
;
A
#
# COMPACT_ATOMS: atom_id res chain seq x y z
N MET A 1 18.64 -26.30 25.39
CA MET A 1 17.77 -25.53 24.50
C MET A 1 16.76 -26.52 23.91
N LYS A 2 15.48 -26.50 24.36
CA LYS A 2 14.45 -27.37 23.79
C LYS A 2 14.11 -26.86 22.40
N LEU A 3 14.38 -27.61 21.38
CA LEU A 3 13.88 -27.34 20.03
C LEU A 3 12.34 -27.31 20.09
N THR A 4 11.77 -26.14 19.84
CA THR A 4 10.33 -26.00 19.65
C THR A 4 9.94 -26.83 18.42
N LYS A 5 8.96 -27.70 18.60
CA LYS A 5 8.45 -28.55 17.53
C LYS A 5 7.95 -27.65 16.40
N ILE A 6 8.62 -27.70 15.24
CA ILE A 6 8.14 -26.99 14.04
C ILE A 6 6.83 -27.66 13.61
N ILE A 7 5.75 -26.91 13.62
CA ILE A 7 4.47 -27.37 13.08
C ILE A 7 4.48 -27.07 11.59
N GLU A 8 4.59 -28.11 10.77
CA GLU A 8 4.45 -27.97 9.32
C GLU A 8 2.96 -27.93 8.95
N PHE A 9 2.54 -26.83 8.38
CA PHE A 9 1.22 -26.69 7.76
C PHE A 9 1.29 -27.06 6.28
N LYS A 10 0.25 -27.77 5.77
CA LYS A 10 0.07 -27.89 4.32
C LYS A 10 -0.07 -26.49 3.73
N ASN A 11 0.82 -26.12 2.83
CA ASN A 11 0.83 -24.77 2.25
C ASN A 11 -0.32 -24.53 1.24
N ASN A 12 -0.85 -25.61 0.61
CA ASN A 12 -1.95 -25.59 -0.36
C ASN A 12 -1.83 -24.51 -1.47
N LYS A 13 -0.63 -24.06 -1.75
CA LYS A 13 -0.34 -22.97 -2.72
C LYS A 13 -0.72 -23.38 -4.14
N GLN A 14 -0.82 -24.65 -4.44
CA GLN A 14 -1.27 -25.18 -5.74
C GLN A 14 -2.66 -24.65 -6.16
N LEU A 15 -3.49 -24.24 -5.18
CA LEU A 15 -4.84 -23.73 -5.46
C LEU A 15 -4.80 -22.31 -6.11
N THR A 16 -3.75 -21.54 -5.85
CA THR A 16 -3.60 -20.16 -6.33
C THR A 16 -2.41 -19.99 -7.28
N PHE A 17 -1.54 -20.98 -7.39
CA PHE A 17 -0.27 -20.92 -8.10
C PHE A 17 -0.41 -20.55 -9.59
N ASN A 18 -1.46 -21.04 -10.25
CA ASN A 18 -1.72 -20.82 -11.68
C ASN A 18 -2.71 -19.67 -11.95
N ASN A 19 -3.17 -18.98 -10.91
CA ASN A 19 -4.09 -17.87 -11.08
C ASN A 19 -3.33 -16.59 -11.37
N ASN A 20 -3.69 -15.92 -12.46
CA ASN A 20 -3.13 -14.62 -12.79
C ASN A 20 -3.66 -13.52 -11.86
N ILE A 21 -2.91 -12.42 -11.75
CA ILE A 21 -3.41 -11.20 -11.14
C ILE A 21 -4.55 -10.68 -12.01
N ILE A 22 -5.69 -10.42 -11.40
CA ILE A 22 -6.86 -9.83 -12.07
C ILE A 22 -7.16 -8.46 -11.49
N ASP A 23 -7.52 -7.52 -12.35
CA ASP A 23 -8.01 -6.21 -11.91
C ASP A 23 -9.49 -6.32 -11.54
N TYR A 24 -9.81 -5.83 -10.34
CA TYR A 24 -11.18 -5.71 -9.87
C TYR A 24 -11.58 -4.25 -9.78
N ILE A 25 -12.64 -3.88 -10.51
CA ILE A 25 -13.17 -2.50 -10.54
C ILE A 25 -14.44 -2.44 -9.69
N PRO A 26 -14.34 -1.96 -8.43
CA PRO A 26 -15.48 -1.91 -7.51
C PRO A 26 -16.41 -0.75 -7.84
N LYS A 27 -17.71 -0.90 -7.49
CA LYS A 27 -18.69 0.19 -7.54
C LYS A 27 -18.45 1.23 -6.45
N TYR A 28 -17.98 0.81 -5.29
CA TYR A 28 -17.65 1.66 -4.15
C TYR A 28 -16.31 1.24 -3.55
N VAL A 29 -15.55 2.21 -3.07
CA VAL A 29 -14.35 2.00 -2.24
C VAL A 29 -14.62 2.59 -0.87
N TYR A 30 -14.20 1.88 0.18
CA TYR A 30 -14.28 2.28 1.57
C TYR A 30 -12.88 2.46 2.14
N ILE A 31 -12.48 3.69 2.41
CA ILE A 31 -11.15 4.03 2.92
C ILE A 31 -11.25 4.23 4.43
N PRO A 32 -10.68 3.34 5.25
CA PRO A 32 -10.78 3.44 6.70
C PRO A 32 -10.03 4.66 7.24
N LEU A 33 -10.65 5.35 8.19
CA LEU A 33 -10.04 6.47 8.91
C LEU A 33 -9.38 6.05 10.24
N PHE A 34 -9.12 4.76 10.38
CA PHE A 34 -8.37 4.18 11.49
C PHE A 34 -7.73 2.87 11.07
N ASP A 35 -6.45 2.69 11.33
CA ASP A 35 -5.71 1.44 11.15
C ASP A 35 -4.44 1.44 12.02
N ASN A 36 -4.03 0.25 12.53
CA ASN A 36 -2.78 0.05 13.29
C ASN A 36 -2.49 1.12 14.37
N ASN A 37 -3.50 1.52 15.16
CA ASN A 37 -3.44 2.59 16.16
C ASN A 37 -3.19 4.00 15.60
N GLU A 38 -3.28 4.20 14.30
CA GLU A 38 -3.28 5.50 13.63
C GLU A 38 -4.70 5.95 13.34
N LYS A 39 -5.01 7.20 13.67
CA LYS A 39 -6.23 7.87 13.22
C LYS A 39 -5.90 8.74 12.02
N TYR A 40 -6.76 8.70 11.02
CA TYR A 40 -6.66 9.53 9.83
C TYR A 40 -7.78 10.57 9.82
N VAL A 41 -7.46 11.75 9.35
CA VAL A 41 -8.41 12.84 9.12
C VAL A 41 -8.66 12.95 7.64
N SER A 42 -9.93 12.95 7.24
CA SER A 42 -10.33 13.19 5.86
C SER A 42 -9.94 14.60 5.43
N THR A 43 -9.41 14.72 4.21
CA THR A 43 -9.18 16.02 3.54
C THR A 43 -10.34 16.41 2.64
N LEU A 44 -11.41 15.61 2.62
CA LEU A 44 -12.53 15.71 1.70
C LEU A 44 -13.85 15.96 2.43
N GLN A 45 -14.81 16.49 1.69
CA GLN A 45 -16.20 16.65 2.09
C GLN A 45 -17.12 15.76 1.23
N ILE A 46 -18.36 15.57 1.68
CA ILE A 46 -19.39 14.85 0.91
C ILE A 46 -19.66 15.65 -0.38
N ASN A 47 -19.83 14.94 -1.49
CA ASN A 47 -19.97 15.43 -2.86
C ASN A 47 -18.69 15.94 -3.53
N ASP A 48 -17.55 15.90 -2.88
CA ASP A 48 -16.28 16.18 -3.56
C ASP A 48 -16.01 15.15 -4.66
N TYR A 49 -15.51 15.63 -5.80
CA TYR A 49 -14.95 14.78 -6.84
C TYR A 49 -13.51 14.42 -6.51
N VAL A 50 -13.15 13.16 -6.66
CA VAL A 50 -11.83 12.62 -6.35
C VAL A 50 -11.23 11.97 -7.59
N GLN A 51 -9.94 12.23 -7.82
CA GLN A 51 -9.16 11.53 -8.83
C GLN A 51 -8.41 10.33 -8.22
N MET A 52 -8.15 9.31 -9.02
CA MET A 52 -7.27 8.20 -8.63
C MET A 52 -5.87 8.73 -8.30
N GLY A 53 -5.29 8.32 -7.18
CA GLY A 53 -4.02 8.83 -6.67
C GLY A 53 -4.12 10.12 -5.85
N GLN A 54 -5.29 10.77 -5.77
CA GLN A 54 -5.48 11.96 -4.94
C GLN A 54 -5.41 11.62 -3.45
N VAL A 55 -4.74 12.48 -2.66
CA VAL A 55 -4.73 12.38 -1.20
C VAL A 55 -6.14 12.63 -0.67
N VAL A 56 -6.65 11.67 0.11
CA VAL A 56 -8.03 11.70 0.66
C VAL A 56 -8.05 11.72 2.19
N ALA A 57 -6.95 11.32 2.82
CA ALA A 57 -6.81 11.39 4.27
C ALA A 57 -5.34 11.49 4.69
N LYS A 58 -5.11 11.98 5.91
CA LYS A 58 -3.79 12.14 6.50
C LYS A 58 -3.77 11.61 7.94
N GLY A 59 -2.73 10.87 8.28
CA GLY A 59 -2.50 10.35 9.63
C GLY A 59 -2.15 11.45 10.62
N ASN A 60 -2.73 11.36 11.82
CA ASN A 60 -2.54 12.37 12.88
C ASN A 60 -1.14 12.30 13.50
N LYS A 61 -0.56 11.10 13.64
CA LYS A 61 0.73 10.89 14.31
C LYS A 61 1.88 10.80 13.32
N THR A 62 1.71 10.01 12.28
CA THR A 62 2.76 9.68 11.33
C THR A 62 2.80 10.61 10.13
N ASN A 63 1.79 11.46 9.93
CA ASN A 63 1.55 12.23 8.72
C ASN A 63 1.45 11.37 7.44
N THR A 64 1.28 10.06 7.57
CA THR A 64 1.11 9.14 6.42
C THR A 64 -0.10 9.56 5.60
N LEU A 65 0.08 9.62 4.29
CA LEU A 65 -0.98 9.99 3.35
C LEU A 65 -1.72 8.75 2.87
N ILE A 66 -3.04 8.86 2.73
CA ILE A 66 -3.87 7.84 2.09
C ILE A 66 -4.42 8.44 0.79
N HIS A 67 -4.36 7.65 -0.28
CA HIS A 67 -4.75 8.05 -1.62
C HIS A 67 -5.97 7.26 -2.09
N SER A 68 -6.77 7.86 -2.95
CA SER A 68 -7.88 7.16 -3.60
C SER A 68 -7.35 6.16 -4.63
N SER A 69 -7.91 4.95 -4.63
CA SER A 69 -7.64 3.93 -5.65
C SER A 69 -8.54 4.03 -6.88
N ILE A 70 -9.55 4.89 -6.85
CA ILE A 70 -10.52 5.10 -7.94
C ILE A 70 -10.77 6.60 -8.12
N SER A 71 -11.32 6.98 -9.28
CA SER A 71 -11.98 8.28 -9.45
C SER A 71 -13.47 8.19 -9.15
N GLY A 72 -14.06 9.29 -8.69
CA GLY A 72 -15.51 9.30 -8.37
C GLY A 72 -15.92 10.38 -7.39
N ILE A 73 -17.08 10.18 -6.78
CA ILE A 73 -17.72 11.14 -5.86
C ILE A 73 -17.72 10.59 -4.44
N VAL A 74 -17.34 11.41 -3.46
CA VAL A 74 -17.46 11.11 -2.04
C VAL A 74 -18.94 11.10 -1.65
N THR A 75 -19.42 9.95 -1.21
CA THR A 75 -20.84 9.78 -0.79
C THR A 75 -21.00 9.77 0.73
N SER A 76 -19.94 9.50 1.49
CA SER A 76 -19.92 9.57 2.95
C SER A 76 -18.48 9.72 3.46
N ILE A 77 -18.29 10.34 4.64
CA ILE A 77 -17.02 10.42 5.36
C ILE A 77 -17.07 9.73 6.74
N ASP A 78 -18.19 9.14 7.08
CA ASP A 78 -18.43 8.49 8.38
C ASP A 78 -19.06 7.09 8.23
N LYS A 79 -19.00 6.50 7.04
CA LYS A 79 -19.52 5.16 6.76
C LYS A 79 -18.88 4.14 7.72
N LYS A 80 -19.71 3.41 8.45
CA LYS A 80 -19.21 2.40 9.39
C LYS A 80 -18.93 1.07 8.69
N MET A 81 -17.66 0.66 8.68
CA MET A 81 -17.21 -0.61 8.11
C MET A 81 -16.32 -1.36 9.10
N TYR A 82 -16.28 -2.68 8.99
CA TYR A 82 -15.33 -3.51 9.72
C TYR A 82 -14.00 -3.58 8.95
N ILE A 83 -12.89 -3.39 9.66
CA ILE A 83 -11.53 -3.60 9.13
C ILE A 83 -11.02 -4.99 9.52
N ASN A 84 -9.86 -5.37 8.99
CA ASN A 84 -9.27 -6.72 9.19
C ASN A 84 -9.07 -7.09 10.67
N SER A 85 -8.86 -6.12 11.55
CA SER A 85 -8.75 -6.33 13.01
C SER A 85 -10.10 -6.65 13.68
N GLY A 86 -11.21 -6.66 12.96
CA GLY A 86 -12.56 -6.82 13.51
C GLY A 86 -13.15 -5.55 14.13
N LEU A 87 -12.43 -4.45 14.10
CA LEU A 87 -12.93 -3.17 14.62
C LEU A 87 -13.88 -2.51 13.60
N LYS A 88 -14.93 -1.87 14.10
CA LYS A 88 -15.85 -1.07 13.30
C LYS A 88 -15.39 0.39 13.32
N VAL A 89 -15.00 0.92 12.17
CA VAL A 89 -14.39 2.25 12.03
C VAL A 89 -15.15 3.12 11.04
N ASN A 90 -14.93 4.43 11.09
CA ASN A 90 -15.40 5.33 10.04
C ASN A 90 -14.55 5.17 8.79
N CYS A 91 -15.20 5.23 7.65
CA CYS A 91 -14.57 5.18 6.33
C CYS A 91 -15.06 6.33 5.46
N ILE A 92 -14.21 6.80 4.56
CA ILE A 92 -14.64 7.57 3.40
C ILE A 92 -15.22 6.59 2.40
N GLU A 93 -16.46 6.81 1.96
CA GLU A 93 -17.10 6.05 0.89
C GLU A 93 -17.00 6.86 -0.41
N ILE A 94 -16.38 6.27 -1.44
CA ILE A 94 -16.26 6.88 -2.77
C ILE A 94 -17.01 6.00 -3.76
N LYS A 95 -17.96 6.59 -4.47
CA LYS A 95 -18.70 5.95 -5.57
C LYS A 95 -17.90 6.11 -6.85
N ASN A 96 -17.53 4.99 -7.48
CA ASN A 96 -16.75 4.95 -8.71
C ASN A 96 -17.54 5.58 -9.88
N ASP A 97 -16.88 6.43 -10.66
CA ASP A 97 -17.40 6.99 -11.91
C ASP A 97 -16.97 6.20 -13.16
N TYR A 98 -16.06 5.20 -12.98
CA TYR A 98 -15.50 4.35 -14.02
C TYR A 98 -14.68 5.08 -15.10
N ASN A 99 -14.37 6.37 -14.90
CA ASN A 99 -13.59 7.17 -15.86
C ASN A 99 -12.09 6.98 -15.69
N ASN A 100 -11.64 6.44 -14.55
CA ASN A 100 -10.23 6.25 -14.20
C ASN A 100 -9.39 7.53 -14.30
N ASN A 101 -10.01 8.68 -14.07
CA ASN A 101 -9.30 9.96 -14.04
C ASN A 101 -8.25 9.92 -12.93
N SER A 102 -6.98 10.11 -13.28
CA SER A 102 -5.87 10.06 -12.33
C SER A 102 -5.15 11.39 -12.24
N ILE A 103 -4.51 11.62 -11.09
CA ILE A 103 -3.59 12.73 -10.95
C ILE A 103 -2.43 12.52 -11.93
N ILE A 104 -2.15 13.51 -12.75
CA ILE A 104 -0.97 13.53 -13.63
C ILE A 104 0.21 13.92 -12.76
N GLU A 105 1.01 12.95 -12.34
CA GLU A 105 2.30 13.26 -11.74
C GLU A 105 3.28 13.71 -12.84
N ASN A 106 3.97 14.83 -12.58
CA ASN A 106 5.11 15.23 -13.41
C ASN A 106 6.19 14.15 -13.32
N LYS A 107 6.41 13.44 -14.43
CA LYS A 107 7.39 12.37 -14.59
C LYS A 107 8.84 12.90 -14.69
N ASN A 108 9.16 14.05 -14.11
CA ASN A 108 10.55 14.49 -14.01
C ASN A 108 11.29 13.51 -13.10
N CYS A 109 12.03 12.62 -13.73
CA CYS A 109 12.82 11.60 -13.09
C CYS A 109 14.03 12.22 -12.40
N ILE A 110 13.85 12.78 -11.23
CA ILE A 110 14.94 13.17 -10.34
C ILE A 110 15.31 11.95 -9.52
N TYR A 111 16.59 11.63 -9.48
CA TYR A 111 17.08 10.35 -8.93
C TYR A 111 17.99 10.55 -7.73
N GLU A 112 17.87 11.66 -7.02
CA GLU A 112 18.62 11.85 -5.80
C GLU A 112 17.94 11.16 -4.61
N LYS A 113 18.74 10.62 -3.70
CA LYS A 113 18.31 9.90 -2.49
C LYS A 113 17.15 10.58 -1.76
N ASN A 114 17.32 11.85 -1.42
CA ASN A 114 16.33 12.57 -0.63
C ASN A 114 14.99 12.76 -1.37
N GLU A 115 15.06 12.97 -2.68
CA GLU A 115 13.85 13.07 -3.51
C GLU A 115 13.10 11.74 -3.62
N ILE A 116 13.83 10.64 -3.77
CA ILE A 116 13.22 9.30 -3.76
C ILE A 116 12.53 9.03 -2.43
N ILE A 117 13.19 9.32 -1.30
CA ILE A 117 12.61 9.13 0.04
C ILE A 117 11.35 9.98 0.21
N LYS A 118 11.38 11.24 -0.24
CA LYS A 118 10.24 12.16 -0.20
C LYS A 118 9.07 11.66 -1.06
N ARG A 119 9.35 11.10 -2.25
CA ARG A 119 8.32 10.48 -3.11
C ARG A 119 7.69 9.26 -2.46
N ILE A 120 8.49 8.38 -1.85
CA ILE A 120 7.99 7.24 -1.08
C ILE A 120 7.07 7.69 0.06
N GLU A 121 7.45 8.77 0.76
CA GLU A 121 6.64 9.37 1.83
C GLU A 121 5.33 9.96 1.30
N ASN A 122 5.41 10.78 0.25
CA ASN A 122 4.25 11.41 -0.37
C ASN A 122 3.30 10.41 -1.02
N SER A 123 3.80 9.27 -1.47
CA SER A 123 2.98 8.18 -2.00
C SER A 123 2.31 7.35 -0.91
N GLY A 124 2.54 7.65 0.37
CA GLY A 124 1.90 6.95 1.49
C GLY A 124 2.27 5.47 1.59
N ILE A 125 3.45 5.06 1.09
CA ILE A 125 3.86 3.66 1.07
C ILE A 125 4.17 3.18 2.49
N ILE A 126 3.47 2.12 2.89
CA ILE A 126 3.60 1.47 4.20
C ILE A 126 3.91 -0.02 4.06
N GLY A 127 4.35 -0.65 5.13
CA GLY A 127 4.57 -2.10 5.19
C GLY A 127 3.23 -2.86 5.24
N MET A 128 2.74 -3.34 4.11
CA MET A 128 1.41 -3.94 3.97
C MET A 128 1.27 -5.31 4.63
N GLY A 129 2.34 -6.10 4.71
CA GLY A 129 2.33 -7.43 5.36
C GLY A 129 2.56 -7.41 6.88
N GLY A 130 2.49 -6.25 7.55
CA GLY A 130 2.80 -6.12 8.96
C GLY A 130 2.07 -4.97 9.64
N ALA A 131 2.79 -4.25 10.52
CA ALA A 131 2.22 -3.19 11.37
C ALA A 131 1.98 -1.85 10.65
N GLY A 132 2.00 -1.79 9.33
CA GLY A 132 1.75 -0.55 8.57
C GLY A 132 2.84 0.52 8.76
N PHE A 133 4.09 0.12 9.05
CA PHE A 133 5.16 1.08 9.29
C PHE A 133 5.47 1.90 8.04
N PRO A 134 5.56 3.26 8.12
CA PRO A 134 5.84 4.11 6.97
C PRO A 134 7.21 3.80 6.34
N THR A 135 7.21 3.38 5.08
CA THR A 135 8.42 2.85 4.41
C THR A 135 9.50 3.90 4.27
N ALA A 136 9.16 5.16 4.01
CA ALA A 136 10.13 6.26 3.92
C ALA A 136 10.98 6.42 5.19
N GLN A 137 10.42 6.16 6.36
CA GLN A 137 11.15 6.28 7.63
C GLN A 137 12.24 5.23 7.79
N LYS A 138 12.17 4.11 7.06
CA LYS A 138 13.21 3.08 7.05
C LYS A 138 14.50 3.57 6.41
N TYR A 139 14.40 4.52 5.47
CA TYR A 139 15.51 5.00 4.65
C TYR A 139 16.01 6.39 5.07
N LYS A 140 15.23 7.17 5.83
CA LYS A 140 15.65 8.49 6.31
C LYS A 140 16.91 8.40 7.16
N ASN A 141 17.95 9.18 6.81
CA ASN A 141 19.22 9.28 7.54
C ASN A 141 19.95 7.94 7.76
N LYS A 142 19.77 6.99 6.85
CA LYS A 142 20.42 5.68 6.91
C LYS A 142 21.08 5.36 5.59
N THR A 143 22.19 4.62 5.70
CA THR A 143 22.91 4.02 4.58
C THR A 143 23.05 2.53 4.83
N PHE A 144 22.95 1.75 3.79
CA PHE A 144 23.08 0.29 3.86
C PHE A 144 23.94 -0.18 2.70
N SER A 145 24.81 -1.14 2.96
CA SER A 145 25.65 -1.76 1.93
C SER A 145 24.96 -2.87 1.14
N THR A 146 23.87 -3.39 1.66
CA THR A 146 23.21 -4.57 1.07
C THR A 146 21.70 -4.44 1.20
N LEU A 147 20.99 -4.70 0.10
CA LEU A 147 19.53 -4.84 0.06
C LEU A 147 19.18 -6.31 -0.18
N ILE A 148 18.40 -6.88 0.73
CA ILE A 148 17.83 -8.23 0.56
C ILE A 148 16.35 -8.08 0.23
N VAL A 149 15.96 -8.60 -0.93
CA VAL A 149 14.56 -8.63 -1.36
C VAL A 149 13.98 -10.00 -1.02
N ASN A 150 13.05 -10.03 -0.07
CA ASN A 150 12.41 -11.26 0.36
C ASN A 150 11.06 -11.42 -0.36
N GLY A 151 10.96 -12.44 -1.22
CA GLY A 151 9.75 -12.83 -1.91
C GLY A 151 9.13 -14.12 -1.35
N CYS A 152 9.41 -14.48 -0.08
CA CYS A 152 8.83 -15.64 0.57
C CYS A 152 7.46 -15.29 1.15
N GLU A 153 6.45 -16.03 0.71
CA GLU A 153 5.09 -15.91 1.23
C GLU A 153 5.01 -16.29 2.70
N CYS A 154 4.36 -15.48 3.52
CA CYS A 154 4.24 -15.71 4.96
C CYS A 154 3.13 -16.72 5.30
N GLU A 155 2.03 -16.74 4.55
CA GLU A 155 0.84 -17.52 4.87
C GLU A 155 0.62 -18.70 3.89
N PRO A 156 -0.03 -19.79 4.36
CA PRO A 156 -0.56 -20.83 3.48
C PRO A 156 -1.55 -20.23 2.46
N PHE A 157 -1.74 -20.89 1.33
CA PHE A 157 -2.65 -20.53 0.23
C PHE A 157 -2.25 -19.28 -0.58
N ILE A 158 -1.52 -18.32 -0.02
CA ILE A 158 -1.17 -17.06 -0.68
C ILE A 158 0.01 -17.28 -1.64
N THR A 159 -0.10 -16.70 -2.84
CA THR A 159 0.93 -16.68 -3.89
C THR A 159 1.10 -15.30 -4.51
N CYS A 160 0.79 -14.23 -3.77
CA CYS A 160 0.83 -12.86 -4.26
C CYS A 160 2.25 -12.41 -4.61
N ASP A 161 3.26 -12.71 -3.77
CA ASP A 161 4.65 -12.37 -4.04
C ASP A 161 5.17 -13.10 -5.27
N TYR A 162 4.87 -14.41 -5.37
CA TYR A 162 5.22 -15.22 -6.53
C TYR A 162 4.61 -14.66 -7.82
N ARG A 163 3.32 -14.34 -7.81
CA ARG A 163 2.64 -13.78 -8.99
C ARG A 163 3.16 -12.39 -9.36
N LEU A 164 3.43 -11.53 -8.39
CA LEU A 164 4.05 -10.21 -8.62
C LEU A 164 5.43 -10.35 -9.26
N MET A 165 6.25 -11.29 -8.80
CA MET A 165 7.57 -11.55 -9.40
C MET A 165 7.46 -12.01 -10.85
N LEU A 166 6.45 -12.82 -11.19
CA LEU A 166 6.24 -13.30 -12.56
C LEU A 166 5.60 -12.26 -13.48
N GLU A 167 4.54 -11.60 -13.04
CA GLU A 167 3.70 -10.78 -13.92
C GLU A 167 4.10 -9.29 -13.91
N GLN A 168 4.79 -8.83 -12.86
CA GLN A 168 5.19 -7.44 -12.70
C GLN A 168 6.72 -7.28 -12.53
N THR A 169 7.49 -8.22 -13.09
CA THR A 169 8.96 -8.29 -12.93
C THR A 169 9.65 -6.95 -13.19
N ILE A 170 9.31 -6.27 -14.28
CA ILE A 170 9.93 -4.98 -14.63
C ILE A 170 9.63 -3.90 -13.58
N LYS A 171 8.39 -3.84 -13.09
CA LYS A 171 8.03 -2.88 -12.03
C LYS A 171 8.75 -3.20 -10.73
N LEU A 172 8.88 -4.47 -10.39
CA LEU A 172 9.62 -4.92 -9.20
C LEU A 172 11.10 -4.52 -9.28
N ILE A 173 11.77 -4.81 -10.41
CA ILE A 173 13.18 -4.44 -10.63
C ILE A 173 13.36 -2.93 -10.55
N ASN A 174 12.48 -2.14 -11.16
CA ASN A 174 12.53 -0.69 -11.07
C ASN A 174 12.37 -0.21 -9.62
N GLY A 175 11.45 -0.81 -8.85
CA GLY A 175 11.29 -0.54 -7.43
C GLY A 175 12.54 -0.83 -6.61
N ILE A 176 13.21 -1.97 -6.89
CA ILE A 176 14.49 -2.33 -6.26
C ILE A 176 15.57 -1.28 -6.57
N HIS A 177 15.68 -0.81 -7.81
CA HIS A 177 16.63 0.24 -8.18
C HIS A 177 16.37 1.54 -7.44
N TYR A 178 15.11 1.96 -7.26
CA TYR A 178 14.78 3.14 -6.45
C TYR A 178 15.17 2.95 -4.99
N VAL A 179 14.93 1.77 -4.41
CA VAL A 179 15.31 1.49 -3.03
C VAL A 179 16.83 1.48 -2.87
N LEU A 180 17.58 0.87 -3.79
CA LEU A 180 19.05 0.90 -3.78
C LEU A 180 19.56 2.34 -3.74
N LYS A 181 19.07 3.22 -4.62
CA LYS A 181 19.43 4.65 -4.61
C LYS A 181 19.02 5.36 -3.31
N ALA A 182 17.91 4.98 -2.70
CA ALA A 182 17.46 5.56 -1.44
C ALA A 182 18.34 5.17 -0.24
N ILE A 183 19.08 4.06 -0.32
CA ILE A 183 19.93 3.54 0.76
C ILE A 183 21.43 3.77 0.53
N GLU A 184 21.85 4.18 -0.66
CA GLU A 184 23.23 4.54 -0.97
C GLU A 184 23.73 5.68 -0.08
N GLY A 185 25.02 5.59 0.35
CA GLY A 185 25.72 6.59 1.14
C GLY A 185 26.46 7.59 0.28
#